data_ee60718be1df54f27024591dc1912e1a
#
_entry.id   ee60718be1df54f27024591dc1912e1a
#
_cell.length_a   1.000
_cell.length_b   1.000
_cell.length_c   1.000
_cell.angle_alpha   90.00
_cell.angle_beta   90.00
_cell.angle_gamma   90.00
#
_symmetry.space_group_name_H-M   'P 1'
#
loop_
_entity.id
_entity.type
_entity.pdbx_description
1 polymer ?
#
loop_
_entity_poly.entity_id
_entity_poly.type
_entity_poly.pdbx_seq_one_letter_code
_entity_poly.pdbx_strand_id
1 'polypeptide(L)'
;MTTRGRVIVGTANWNELRGFYPRGTKPSGKLAAYAARLSGVEVNATFFRMIDPTAVAAWADQTPDGFMLSLKAHRFVSAWLRNPDKADATGFERHLAMARPLVEAGRFAGYLLQFPGKLSAEMDIERSLAVLREGFVELPLAVELPDTPDAEVDGRIAQALRTHNIARVRHDSLASELAPTPTDSGDLVYFRFRGAAAASNVGDDGRLRYSDAQIRERATIVQQASEAGRLTMAVCYGKKDVDTADAALRLTAELEHRGVAVG
;
A
#
# COMPACT_ATOMS: atom_id res chain seq x y z
N MET A 1 -11.24 21.86 -15.23
CA MET A 1 -11.14 21.40 -13.83
C MET A 1 -10.49 20.03 -13.88
N THR A 2 -9.25 19.90 -13.43
CA THR A 2 -8.57 18.61 -13.31
C THR A 2 -9.31 17.80 -12.23
N THR A 3 -9.84 16.65 -12.60
CA THR A 3 -10.43 15.71 -11.63
C THR A 3 -9.31 15.26 -10.69
N ARG A 4 -9.40 15.66 -9.41
CA ARG A 4 -8.48 15.14 -8.39
C ARG A 4 -8.67 13.62 -8.26
N GLY A 5 -7.58 12.89 -8.15
CA GLY A 5 -7.61 11.48 -7.87
C GLY A 5 -8.14 11.21 -6.46
N ARG A 6 -8.59 9.98 -6.26
CA ARG A 6 -9.10 9.52 -4.98
C ARG A 6 -7.96 9.20 -4.03
N VAL A 7 -8.03 9.71 -2.79
CA VAL A 7 -7.06 9.42 -1.73
C VAL A 7 -7.65 8.44 -0.73
N ILE A 8 -6.91 7.38 -0.46
CA ILE A 8 -7.26 6.33 0.52
C ILE A 8 -6.19 6.33 1.60
N VAL A 9 -6.60 6.51 2.84
CA VAL A 9 -5.71 6.46 4.00
C VAL A 9 -6.06 5.27 4.87
N GLY A 10 -5.03 4.53 5.30
CA GLY A 10 -5.21 3.37 6.14
C GLY A 10 -3.94 2.89 6.81
N THR A 11 -4.03 1.70 7.40
CA THR A 11 -2.90 1.02 8.06
C THR A 11 -2.63 -0.34 7.42
N ALA A 12 -1.46 -0.91 7.71
CA ALA A 12 -1.18 -2.30 7.40
C ALA A 12 -1.87 -3.20 8.45
N ASN A 13 -2.88 -3.94 8.01
CA ASN A 13 -3.84 -4.68 8.82
C ASN A 13 -4.74 -3.81 9.72
N TRP A 14 -5.86 -4.41 10.16
CA TRP A 14 -6.81 -3.79 11.09
C TRP A 14 -6.89 -4.51 12.44
N ASN A 15 -6.37 -5.74 12.57
CA ASN A 15 -6.66 -6.60 13.74
C ASN A 15 -5.93 -6.20 15.03
N GLU A 16 -4.74 -5.62 14.92
CA GLU A 16 -3.80 -5.44 16.04
C GLU A 16 -3.57 -3.96 16.40
N LEU A 17 -4.55 -3.09 16.15
CA LEU A 17 -4.46 -1.68 16.47
C LEU A 17 -4.81 -1.45 17.95
N ARG A 18 -3.79 -1.24 18.78
CA ARG A 18 -3.95 -1.03 20.21
C ARG A 18 -4.70 0.29 20.48
N GLY A 19 -5.74 0.24 21.30
CA GLY A 19 -6.51 1.43 21.69
C GLY A 19 -7.41 2.02 20.58
N PHE A 20 -7.42 1.43 19.41
CA PHE A 20 -8.22 1.93 18.29
C PHE A 20 -9.70 1.55 18.40
N TYR A 21 -9.97 0.37 18.92
CA TYR A 21 -11.32 -0.16 19.01
C TYR A 21 -11.99 0.15 20.34
N PRO A 22 -13.32 0.36 20.37
CA PRO A 22 -14.10 0.39 21.60
C PRO A 22 -13.89 -0.90 22.43
N ARG A 23 -13.96 -0.77 23.75
CA ARG A 23 -13.90 -1.95 24.64
C ARG A 23 -14.97 -2.95 24.28
N GLY A 24 -14.62 -4.24 24.22
CA GLY A 24 -15.56 -5.32 23.91
C GLY A 24 -15.80 -5.55 22.41
N THR A 25 -15.14 -4.81 21.49
CA THR A 25 -15.23 -5.09 20.06
C THR A 25 -14.78 -6.51 19.77
N LYS A 26 -15.69 -7.34 19.26
CA LYS A 26 -15.39 -8.72 18.86
C LYS A 26 -14.48 -8.74 17.62
N PRO A 27 -13.65 -9.78 17.42
CA PRO A 27 -12.80 -9.90 16.24
C PRO A 27 -13.57 -9.75 14.91
N SER A 28 -14.77 -10.31 14.81
CA SER A 28 -15.64 -10.22 13.62
C SER A 28 -16.16 -8.82 13.33
N GLY A 29 -16.24 -7.93 14.32
CA GLY A 29 -16.68 -6.55 14.14
C GLY A 29 -15.55 -5.54 13.96
N LYS A 30 -14.29 -5.99 14.04
CA LYS A 30 -13.15 -5.06 13.96
C LYS A 30 -13.02 -4.39 12.61
N LEU A 31 -13.28 -5.10 11.51
CA LEU A 31 -13.16 -4.51 10.17
C LEU A 31 -14.20 -3.41 9.96
N ALA A 32 -15.44 -3.64 10.32
CA ALA A 32 -16.48 -2.62 10.25
C ALA A 32 -16.18 -1.40 11.13
N ALA A 33 -15.72 -1.63 12.38
CA ALA A 33 -15.31 -0.55 13.27
C ALA A 33 -14.07 0.22 12.76
N TYR A 34 -13.18 -0.44 12.05
CA TYR A 34 -12.03 0.16 11.37
C TYR A 34 -12.48 1.03 10.19
N ALA A 35 -13.32 0.48 9.33
CA ALA A 35 -13.81 1.14 8.13
C ALA A 35 -14.73 2.34 8.41
N ALA A 36 -15.27 2.45 9.63
CA ALA A 36 -15.98 3.65 10.10
C ALA A 36 -15.06 4.87 10.36
N ARG A 37 -13.75 4.68 10.35
CA ARG A 37 -12.78 5.72 10.73
C ARG A 37 -11.67 5.97 9.70
N LEU A 38 -11.39 5.00 8.85
CA LEU A 38 -10.34 5.05 7.83
C LEU A 38 -10.91 4.53 6.50
N SER A 39 -10.37 5.00 5.39
CA SER A 39 -10.92 4.75 4.06
C SER A 39 -10.34 3.53 3.35
N GLY A 40 -9.31 2.91 3.90
CA GLY A 40 -8.77 1.68 3.32
C GLY A 40 -7.80 0.94 4.22
N VAL A 41 -7.35 -0.21 3.75
CA VAL A 41 -6.42 -1.08 4.48
C VAL A 41 -5.51 -1.87 3.54
N GLU A 42 -4.26 -2.07 3.96
CA GLU A 42 -3.33 -3.03 3.35
C GLU A 42 -3.43 -4.36 4.11
N VAL A 43 -3.82 -5.43 3.42
CA VAL A 43 -4.00 -6.76 4.02
C VAL A 43 -2.71 -7.56 3.96
N ASN A 44 -1.94 -7.58 5.04
CA ASN A 44 -0.67 -8.32 5.09
C ASN A 44 -0.82 -9.82 5.34
N ALA A 45 -1.96 -10.28 5.84
CA ALA A 45 -2.21 -11.70 6.10
C ALA A 45 -2.08 -12.56 4.83
N THR A 46 -2.40 -12.00 3.66
CA THR A 46 -2.31 -12.65 2.35
C THR A 46 -0.87 -12.94 1.91
N PHE A 47 0.11 -12.30 2.50
CA PHE A 47 1.54 -12.62 2.28
C PHE A 47 1.92 -14.00 2.80
N PHE A 48 1.29 -14.44 3.89
CA PHE A 48 1.64 -15.70 4.57
C PHE A 48 0.74 -16.85 4.16
N ARG A 49 -0.46 -16.58 3.69
CA ARG A 49 -1.45 -17.59 3.30
C ARG A 49 -2.39 -17.05 2.24
N MET A 50 -2.79 -17.92 1.34
CA MET A 50 -3.90 -17.63 0.43
C MET A 50 -5.20 -17.62 1.24
N ILE A 51 -5.99 -16.57 1.06
CA ILE A 51 -7.29 -16.43 1.74
C ILE A 51 -8.37 -16.91 0.79
N ASP A 52 -9.33 -17.64 1.33
CA ASP A 52 -10.47 -18.10 0.55
C ASP A 52 -11.27 -16.92 -0.04
N PRO A 53 -11.65 -16.94 -1.32
CA PRO A 53 -12.43 -15.87 -1.93
C PRO A 53 -13.73 -15.53 -1.20
N THR A 54 -14.39 -16.49 -0.55
CA THR A 54 -15.59 -16.22 0.24
C THR A 54 -15.31 -15.39 1.49
N ALA A 55 -14.16 -15.62 2.13
CA ALA A 55 -13.71 -14.78 3.23
C ALA A 55 -13.35 -13.37 2.78
N VAL A 56 -12.80 -13.22 1.56
CA VAL A 56 -12.51 -11.92 0.96
C VAL A 56 -13.80 -11.18 0.59
N ALA A 57 -14.80 -11.87 0.07
CA ALA A 57 -16.14 -11.32 -0.18
C ALA A 57 -16.76 -10.75 1.12
N ALA A 58 -16.65 -11.50 2.22
CA ALA A 58 -17.13 -11.04 3.52
C ALA A 58 -16.43 -9.76 4.03
N TRP A 59 -15.21 -9.44 3.57
CA TRP A 59 -14.59 -8.15 3.88
C TRP A 59 -15.25 -7.01 3.10
N ALA A 60 -15.62 -7.23 1.84
CA ALA A 60 -16.38 -6.25 1.07
C ALA A 60 -17.73 -5.95 1.73
N ASP A 61 -18.44 -6.97 2.20
CA ASP A 61 -19.74 -6.81 2.85
C ASP A 61 -19.67 -6.07 4.20
N GLN A 62 -18.54 -6.16 4.89
CA GLN A 62 -18.32 -5.51 6.19
C GLN A 62 -17.84 -4.05 6.09
N THR A 63 -17.60 -3.55 4.89
CA THR A 63 -17.02 -2.22 4.69
C THR A 63 -17.95 -1.32 3.87
N PRO A 64 -17.99 -0.01 4.13
CA PRO A 64 -18.86 0.92 3.40
C PRO A 64 -18.42 1.07 1.93
N ASP A 65 -19.33 1.57 1.10
CA ASP A 65 -18.98 1.98 -0.26
C ASP A 65 -17.83 2.97 -0.22
N GLY A 66 -16.89 2.77 -1.14
CA GLY A 66 -15.71 3.60 -1.17
C GLY A 66 -14.53 3.09 -0.35
N PHE A 67 -14.70 2.17 0.58
CA PHE A 67 -13.58 1.58 1.30
C PHE A 67 -12.74 0.69 0.38
N MET A 68 -11.40 0.86 0.41
CA MET A 68 -10.50 0.15 -0.48
C MET A 68 -9.57 -0.81 0.26
N LEU A 69 -9.36 -1.98 -0.33
CA LEU A 69 -8.43 -2.99 0.19
C LEU A 69 -7.30 -3.23 -0.82
N SER A 70 -6.06 -3.07 -0.38
CA SER A 70 -4.92 -3.62 -1.10
C SER A 70 -4.51 -4.96 -0.47
N LEU A 71 -4.14 -5.91 -1.30
CA LEU A 71 -3.71 -7.23 -0.85
C LEU A 71 -2.20 -7.36 -1.03
N LYS A 72 -1.47 -7.72 0.02
CA LYS A 72 -0.06 -8.05 -0.13
C LYS A 72 0.06 -9.41 -0.80
N ALA A 73 0.69 -9.45 -1.98
CA ALA A 73 0.87 -10.70 -2.72
C ALA A 73 1.60 -11.74 -1.87
N HIS A 74 1.22 -13.01 -2.02
CA HIS A 74 1.82 -14.09 -1.27
C HIS A 74 3.34 -14.15 -1.52
N ARG A 75 4.08 -14.57 -0.51
CA ARG A 75 5.57 -14.63 -0.55
C ARG A 75 6.15 -15.38 -1.76
N PHE A 76 5.44 -16.34 -2.32
CA PHE A 76 5.87 -17.03 -3.53
C PHE A 76 5.91 -16.09 -4.73
N VAL A 77 4.84 -15.31 -4.93
CA VAL A 77 4.77 -14.32 -6.01
C VAL A 77 5.81 -13.22 -5.81
N SER A 78 5.99 -12.76 -4.56
CA SER A 78 7.05 -11.80 -4.25
C SER A 78 8.44 -12.36 -4.56
N ALA A 79 8.64 -13.68 -4.43
CA ALA A 79 9.90 -14.32 -4.79
C ALA A 79 10.15 -14.36 -6.31
N TRP A 80 9.10 -14.29 -7.14
CA TRP A 80 9.24 -14.21 -8.61
C TRP A 80 9.88 -12.90 -9.08
N LEU A 81 9.81 -11.83 -8.27
CA LEU A 81 10.61 -10.62 -8.50
C LEU A 81 12.12 -10.90 -8.57
N ARG A 82 12.60 -11.96 -7.91
CA ARG A 82 14.01 -12.39 -7.96
C ARG A 82 14.28 -13.45 -9.00
N ASN A 83 13.30 -14.28 -9.30
CA ASN A 83 13.44 -15.38 -10.25
C ASN A 83 12.11 -15.58 -10.99
N PRO A 84 11.93 -14.88 -12.12
CA PRO A 84 10.71 -14.94 -12.91
C PRO A 84 10.46 -16.32 -13.55
N ASP A 85 11.50 -17.17 -13.71
CA ASP A 85 11.34 -18.53 -14.24
C ASP A 85 10.57 -19.46 -13.31
N LYS A 86 10.39 -19.07 -12.05
CA LYS A 86 9.56 -19.78 -11.08
C LYS A 86 8.10 -19.35 -11.08
N ALA A 87 7.75 -18.36 -11.88
CA ALA A 87 6.36 -17.95 -12.00
C ALA A 87 5.54 -19.07 -12.66
N ASP A 88 4.36 -19.33 -12.12
CA ASP A 88 3.48 -20.38 -12.60
C ASP A 88 2.02 -19.88 -12.70
N ALA A 89 1.28 -20.44 -13.66
CA ALA A 89 -0.09 -20.08 -13.92
C ALA A 89 -1.01 -20.30 -12.70
N THR A 90 -0.80 -21.39 -11.96
CA THR A 90 -1.62 -21.73 -10.78
C THR A 90 -1.48 -20.67 -9.69
N GLY A 91 -0.27 -20.13 -9.49
CA GLY A 91 -0.05 -19.07 -8.54
C GLY A 91 -0.76 -17.78 -8.92
N PHE A 92 -0.74 -17.41 -10.20
CA PHE A 92 -1.52 -16.26 -10.70
C PHE A 92 -3.02 -16.49 -10.57
N GLU A 93 -3.54 -17.63 -11.03
CA GLU A 93 -4.96 -17.97 -10.95
C GLU A 93 -5.51 -17.87 -9.52
N ARG A 94 -4.76 -18.37 -8.53
CA ARG A 94 -5.13 -18.28 -7.11
C ARG A 94 -5.22 -16.83 -6.63
N HIS A 95 -4.29 -15.97 -7.05
CA HIS A 95 -4.34 -14.55 -6.69
C HIS A 95 -5.49 -13.83 -7.38
N LEU A 96 -5.72 -14.10 -8.65
CA LEU A 96 -6.85 -13.54 -9.38
C LEU A 96 -8.18 -13.95 -8.75
N ALA A 97 -8.33 -15.24 -8.39
CA ALA A 97 -9.51 -15.74 -7.70
C ALA A 97 -9.70 -15.08 -6.33
N MET A 98 -8.60 -14.89 -5.56
CA MET A 98 -8.65 -14.24 -4.25
C MET A 98 -9.07 -12.77 -4.35
N ALA A 99 -8.60 -12.02 -5.36
CA ALA A 99 -8.92 -10.61 -5.52
C ALA A 99 -10.31 -10.37 -6.13
N ARG A 100 -10.84 -11.33 -6.89
CA ARG A 100 -12.08 -11.19 -7.67
C ARG A 100 -13.24 -10.58 -6.90
N PRO A 101 -13.59 -11.02 -5.67
CA PRO A 101 -14.71 -10.43 -4.92
C PRO A 101 -14.53 -8.92 -4.66
N LEU A 102 -13.29 -8.46 -4.42
CA LEU A 102 -13.00 -7.04 -4.22
C LEU A 102 -13.05 -6.27 -5.52
N VAL A 103 -12.59 -6.86 -6.62
CA VAL A 103 -12.64 -6.26 -7.96
C VAL A 103 -14.09 -6.07 -8.38
N GLU A 104 -14.92 -7.11 -8.27
CA GLU A 104 -16.35 -7.08 -8.60
C GLU A 104 -17.13 -6.08 -7.74
N ALA A 105 -16.74 -5.91 -6.47
CA ALA A 105 -17.32 -4.94 -5.56
C ALA A 105 -16.76 -3.50 -5.76
N GLY A 106 -15.78 -3.28 -6.66
CA GLY A 106 -15.12 -1.99 -6.83
C GLY A 106 -14.29 -1.53 -5.61
N ARG A 107 -13.77 -2.47 -4.82
CA ARG A 107 -13.04 -2.24 -3.55
C ARG A 107 -11.59 -2.69 -3.59
N PHE A 108 -11.11 -3.12 -4.72
CA PHE A 108 -9.72 -3.56 -4.88
C PHE A 108 -8.81 -2.40 -5.25
N ALA A 109 -7.89 -2.04 -4.36
CA ALA A 109 -6.91 -0.99 -4.60
C ALA A 109 -5.68 -1.48 -5.38
N GLY A 110 -5.38 -2.78 -5.32
CA GLY A 110 -4.25 -3.38 -6.01
C GLY A 110 -3.50 -4.42 -5.18
N TYR A 111 -2.56 -5.09 -5.82
CA TYR A 111 -1.60 -5.95 -5.16
C TYR A 111 -0.34 -5.18 -4.78
N LEU A 112 0.12 -5.35 -3.53
CA LEU A 112 1.45 -4.95 -3.09
C LEU A 112 2.39 -6.15 -3.21
N LEU A 113 3.41 -6.03 -4.04
CA LEU A 113 4.52 -6.98 -4.14
C LEU A 113 5.74 -6.41 -3.42
N GLN A 114 6.24 -7.11 -2.43
CA GLN A 114 7.44 -6.70 -1.71
C GLN A 114 8.64 -7.51 -2.17
N PHE A 115 9.68 -6.84 -2.65
CA PHE A 115 10.90 -7.51 -3.08
C PHE A 115 11.62 -8.16 -1.89
N PRO A 116 11.98 -9.45 -1.98
CA PRO A 116 12.61 -10.17 -0.88
C PRO A 116 14.14 -9.97 -0.89
N GLY A 117 14.65 -9.13 -0.01
CA GLY A 117 16.09 -8.93 0.18
C GLY A 117 16.65 -7.74 -0.59
N LYS A 118 17.90 -7.86 -1.07
CA LYS A 118 18.63 -6.81 -1.79
C LYS A 118 18.56 -7.04 -3.30
N LEU A 119 18.57 -5.97 -4.07
CA LEU A 119 18.81 -6.01 -5.51
C LEU A 119 20.28 -6.35 -5.77
N SER A 120 20.54 -7.14 -6.81
CA SER A 120 21.88 -7.34 -7.36
C SER A 120 21.89 -6.95 -8.84
N ALA A 121 23.05 -6.57 -9.34
CA ALA A 121 23.20 -6.18 -10.75
C ALA A 121 22.90 -7.33 -11.74
N GLU A 122 22.92 -8.57 -11.26
CA GLU A 122 22.66 -9.78 -12.07
C GLU A 122 21.16 -10.08 -12.22
N MET A 123 20.28 -9.37 -11.47
CA MET A 123 18.85 -9.60 -11.53
C MET A 123 18.23 -8.92 -12.74
N ASP A 124 17.48 -9.70 -13.51
CA ASP A 124 16.63 -9.19 -14.58
C ASP A 124 15.27 -8.73 -14.02
N ILE A 125 15.29 -7.58 -13.34
CA ILE A 125 14.08 -7.01 -12.75
C ILE A 125 13.06 -6.60 -13.80
N GLU A 126 13.51 -6.20 -14.98
CA GLU A 126 12.65 -5.80 -16.09
C GLU A 126 11.81 -6.98 -16.56
N ARG A 127 12.44 -8.14 -16.77
CA ARG A 127 11.74 -9.39 -17.09
C ARG A 127 10.82 -9.84 -15.95
N SER A 128 11.24 -9.67 -14.69
CA SER A 128 10.38 -10.00 -13.54
C SER A 128 9.10 -9.17 -13.53
N LEU A 129 9.21 -7.87 -13.81
CA LEU A 129 8.05 -6.97 -13.87
C LEU A 129 7.15 -7.31 -15.07
N ALA A 130 7.72 -7.66 -16.22
CA ALA A 130 6.97 -8.12 -17.40
C ALA A 130 6.13 -9.37 -17.07
N VAL A 131 6.77 -10.41 -16.50
CA VAL A 131 6.09 -11.66 -16.13
C VAL A 131 4.98 -11.42 -15.11
N LEU A 132 5.21 -10.56 -14.12
CA LEU A 132 4.18 -10.21 -13.15
C LEU A 132 3.02 -9.46 -13.80
N ARG A 133 3.30 -8.53 -14.74
CA ARG A 133 2.25 -7.82 -15.47
C ARG A 133 1.39 -8.75 -16.30
N GLU A 134 2.01 -9.67 -17.02
CA GLU A 134 1.31 -10.68 -17.80
C GLU A 134 0.39 -11.55 -16.94
N GLY A 135 0.89 -12.03 -15.80
CA GLY A 135 0.13 -12.91 -14.92
C GLY A 135 -1.00 -12.23 -14.16
N PHE A 136 -0.83 -10.97 -13.78
CA PHE A 136 -1.88 -10.19 -13.09
C PHE A 136 -2.78 -9.40 -14.05
N VAL A 137 -2.56 -9.51 -15.34
CA VAL A 137 -3.33 -8.84 -16.41
C VAL A 137 -3.45 -7.34 -16.12
N GLU A 138 -4.66 -6.78 -16.00
CA GLU A 138 -4.91 -5.36 -15.81
C GLU A 138 -5.06 -4.94 -14.34
N LEU A 139 -4.86 -5.85 -13.39
CA LEU A 139 -5.01 -5.50 -11.98
C LEU A 139 -3.96 -4.46 -11.55
N PRO A 140 -4.33 -3.48 -10.72
CA PRO A 140 -3.39 -2.53 -10.17
C PRO A 140 -2.28 -3.23 -9.37
N LEU A 141 -1.03 -2.90 -9.67
CA LEU A 141 0.15 -3.44 -8.99
C LEU A 141 1.00 -2.33 -8.41
N ALA A 142 1.50 -2.55 -7.21
CA ALA A 142 2.53 -1.75 -6.59
C ALA A 142 3.69 -2.64 -6.15
N VAL A 143 4.93 -2.23 -6.44
CA VAL A 143 6.13 -2.98 -6.09
C VAL A 143 6.97 -2.17 -5.12
N GLU A 144 7.23 -2.73 -3.95
CA GLU A 144 8.19 -2.22 -2.98
C GLU A 144 9.56 -2.83 -3.26
N LEU A 145 10.48 -2.01 -3.73
CA LEU A 145 11.85 -2.38 -4.05
C LEU A 145 12.80 -1.89 -2.95
N PRO A 146 13.91 -2.58 -2.69
CA PRO A 146 14.97 -2.06 -1.86
C PRO A 146 15.68 -0.91 -2.58
N ASP A 147 16.42 -0.12 -1.82
CA ASP A 147 17.24 0.95 -2.37
C ASP A 147 18.26 0.41 -3.36
N THR A 148 18.45 1.14 -4.44
CA THR A 148 19.57 0.92 -5.35
C THR A 148 20.44 2.18 -5.38
N PRO A 149 21.71 2.07 -5.00
CA PRO A 149 22.63 3.20 -5.08
C PRO A 149 23.09 3.51 -6.52
N ASP A 150 22.82 2.61 -7.46
CA ASP A 150 23.18 2.75 -8.86
C ASP A 150 22.06 3.49 -9.62
N ALA A 151 22.33 4.70 -10.05
CA ALA A 151 21.37 5.54 -10.76
C ALA A 151 20.97 4.98 -12.14
N GLU A 152 21.85 4.24 -12.82
CA GLU A 152 21.54 3.62 -14.11
C GLU A 152 20.57 2.46 -13.91
N VAL A 153 20.83 1.61 -12.91
CA VAL A 153 19.92 0.53 -12.52
C VAL A 153 18.57 1.09 -12.10
N ASP A 154 18.54 2.14 -11.28
CA ASP A 154 17.30 2.79 -10.87
C ASP A 154 16.51 3.37 -12.06
N GLY A 155 17.19 3.97 -13.01
CA GLY A 155 16.60 4.48 -14.25
C GLY A 155 15.96 3.39 -15.10
N ARG A 156 16.60 2.22 -15.26
CA ARG A 156 16.04 1.06 -15.97
C ARG A 156 14.83 0.50 -15.26
N ILE A 157 14.89 0.36 -13.93
CA ILE A 157 13.75 -0.08 -13.11
C ILE A 157 12.57 0.89 -13.27
N ALA A 158 12.81 2.19 -13.17
CA ALA A 158 11.78 3.19 -13.34
C ALA A 158 11.14 3.15 -14.74
N GLN A 159 11.94 2.90 -15.78
CA GLN A 159 11.42 2.71 -17.13
C GLN A 159 10.56 1.44 -17.24
N ALA A 160 11.00 0.31 -16.69
CA ALA A 160 10.24 -0.94 -16.72
C ALA A 160 8.91 -0.82 -15.96
N LEU A 161 8.91 -0.18 -14.79
CA LEU A 161 7.69 0.11 -14.03
C LEU A 161 6.69 0.92 -14.86
N ARG A 162 7.15 1.96 -15.57
CA ARG A 162 6.31 2.76 -16.49
C ARG A 162 5.75 1.91 -17.62
N THR A 163 6.61 1.15 -18.30
CA THR A 163 6.23 0.31 -19.45
C THR A 163 5.13 -0.68 -19.09
N HIS A 164 5.20 -1.23 -17.86
CA HIS A 164 4.26 -2.25 -17.39
C HIS A 164 3.11 -1.69 -16.54
N ASN A 165 2.98 -0.38 -16.40
CA ASN A 165 1.94 0.25 -15.57
C ASN A 165 1.93 -0.31 -14.14
N ILE A 166 3.10 -0.38 -13.50
CA ILE A 166 3.29 -0.85 -12.13
C ILE A 166 3.76 0.33 -11.27
N ALA A 167 3.08 0.58 -10.17
CA ALA A 167 3.44 1.63 -9.23
C ALA A 167 4.70 1.26 -8.44
N ARG A 168 5.63 2.21 -8.29
CA ARG A 168 6.70 2.07 -7.28
C ARG A 168 6.15 2.47 -5.92
N VAL A 169 6.29 1.60 -4.92
CA VAL A 169 5.97 1.96 -3.54
C VAL A 169 6.97 2.97 -3.03
N ARG A 170 6.48 4.04 -2.44
CA ARG A 170 7.28 5.09 -1.82
C ARG A 170 7.17 4.98 -0.31
N HIS A 171 8.30 5.07 0.38
CA HIS A 171 8.33 5.03 1.83
C HIS A 171 9.19 6.14 2.43
N ASP A 172 8.85 6.54 3.63
CA ASP A 172 9.45 7.68 4.31
C ASP A 172 10.76 7.36 5.07
N SER A 173 11.32 6.16 4.87
CA SER A 173 12.64 5.81 5.37
C SER A 173 13.78 6.52 4.62
N LEU A 174 13.48 7.04 3.42
CA LEU A 174 14.43 7.73 2.56
C LEU A 174 13.86 9.08 2.15
N ALA A 175 14.57 10.14 2.46
CA ALA A 175 14.15 11.51 2.16
C ALA A 175 13.98 11.77 0.64
N SER A 176 14.71 11.02 -0.21
CA SER A 176 14.65 11.13 -1.67
C SER A 176 13.45 10.43 -2.31
N GLU A 177 12.78 9.50 -1.60
CA GLU A 177 11.70 8.69 -2.17
C GLU A 177 10.31 9.29 -1.99
N LEU A 178 10.16 10.28 -1.10
CA LEU A 178 8.87 10.92 -0.86
C LEU A 178 8.49 11.95 -1.91
N ALA A 179 9.48 12.53 -2.61
CA ALA A 179 9.18 13.52 -3.64
C ALA A 179 8.36 12.90 -4.78
N PRO A 180 7.26 13.55 -5.22
CA PRO A 180 6.56 13.12 -6.42
C PRO A 180 7.54 13.19 -7.58
N THR A 181 7.94 12.05 -8.15
CA THR A 181 8.76 12.05 -9.34
C THR A 181 7.85 11.95 -10.57
N PRO A 182 8.22 12.62 -11.68
CA PRO A 182 7.53 12.44 -12.97
C PRO A 182 7.53 11.00 -13.47
N THR A 183 8.28 10.12 -12.79
CA THR A 183 8.45 8.70 -13.11
C THR A 183 7.35 7.80 -12.56
N ASP A 184 6.40 8.34 -11.78
CA ASP A 184 5.26 7.53 -11.35
C ASP A 184 4.39 7.19 -12.53
N SER A 185 4.38 5.92 -12.81
CA SER A 185 3.56 5.33 -13.86
C SER A 185 2.33 4.71 -13.24
N GLY A 186 1.26 4.73 -14.00
CA GLY A 186 0.08 3.98 -13.67
C GLY A 186 -1.03 4.76 -12.99
N ASP A 187 -2.14 4.04 -12.82
CA ASP A 187 -3.35 4.56 -12.21
C ASP A 187 -3.32 4.56 -10.68
N LEU A 188 -2.24 4.03 -10.10
CA LEU A 188 -2.03 3.87 -8.67
C LEU A 188 -0.75 4.59 -8.21
N VAL A 189 -0.87 5.35 -7.12
CA VAL A 189 0.27 5.83 -6.32
C VAL A 189 0.21 5.16 -4.96
N TYR A 190 1.32 4.63 -4.48
CA TYR A 190 1.34 3.85 -3.25
C TYR A 190 2.41 4.34 -2.27
N PHE A 191 1.98 4.87 -1.14
CA PHE A 191 2.84 5.29 -0.03
C PHE A 191 2.77 4.32 1.13
N ARG A 192 3.92 4.01 1.74
CA ARG A 192 4.05 3.28 3.00
C ARG A 192 4.85 4.12 4.00
N PHE A 193 4.15 4.73 4.95
CA PHE A 193 4.74 5.55 6.00
C PHE A 193 5.13 4.68 7.19
N ARG A 194 6.44 4.48 7.38
CA ARG A 194 7.01 3.50 8.33
C ARG A 194 7.36 4.07 9.69
N GLY A 195 7.30 5.39 9.86
CA GLY A 195 7.63 6.05 11.12
C GLY A 195 9.13 6.14 11.42
N ALA A 196 10.01 5.89 10.45
CA ALA A 196 11.46 5.93 10.65
C ALA A 196 11.96 7.28 11.18
N ALA A 197 11.27 8.36 10.82
CA ALA A 197 11.61 9.72 11.26
C ALA A 197 10.98 10.11 12.60
N ALA A 198 10.18 9.24 13.22
CA ALA A 198 9.43 9.55 14.45
C ALA A 198 10.20 9.22 15.75
N ALA A 199 11.48 8.82 15.64
CA ALA A 199 12.29 8.38 16.80
C ALA A 199 12.43 9.41 17.93
N SER A 200 12.14 10.69 17.65
CA SER A 200 12.17 11.77 18.65
C SER A 200 10.86 11.97 19.42
N ASN A 201 9.77 11.33 18.98
CA ASN A 201 8.42 11.57 19.51
C ASN A 201 7.85 10.29 20.14
N VAL A 202 8.24 10.01 21.36
CA VAL A 202 7.69 8.91 22.17
C VAL A 202 6.55 9.46 23.02
N GLY A 203 5.34 8.92 22.85
CA GLY A 203 4.20 9.26 23.70
C GLY A 203 4.30 8.62 25.10
N ASP A 204 3.42 9.03 26.02
CA ASP A 204 3.36 8.51 27.39
C ASP A 204 3.15 6.98 27.47
N ASP A 205 2.59 6.40 26.41
CA ASP A 205 2.38 4.95 26.26
C ASP A 205 3.60 4.21 25.68
N GLY A 206 4.74 4.89 25.53
CA GLY A 206 5.98 4.34 24.98
C GLY A 206 5.98 4.11 23.47
N ARG A 207 4.98 4.65 22.74
CA ARG A 207 4.87 4.48 21.28
C ARG A 207 5.42 5.68 20.53
N LEU A 208 6.11 5.40 19.45
CA LEU A 208 6.60 6.43 18.53
C LEU A 208 5.43 7.02 17.73
N ARG A 209 5.38 8.35 17.64
CA ARG A 209 4.38 9.08 16.85
C ARG A 209 5.07 10.08 15.92
N TYR A 210 4.40 10.32 14.78
CA TYR A 210 4.80 11.45 13.94
C TYR A 210 4.51 12.78 14.62
N SER A 211 5.41 13.73 14.50
CA SER A 211 5.12 15.13 14.88
C SER A 211 4.08 15.74 13.92
N ASP A 212 3.46 16.86 14.32
CA ASP A 212 2.53 17.58 13.44
C ASP A 212 3.20 18.07 12.15
N ALA A 213 4.45 18.48 12.23
CA ALA A 213 5.22 18.89 11.06
C ALA A 213 5.40 17.71 10.09
N GLN A 214 5.70 16.53 10.59
CA GLN A 214 5.84 15.31 9.78
C GLN A 214 4.51 14.87 9.15
N ILE A 215 3.39 15.01 9.86
CA ILE A 215 2.06 14.73 9.29
C ILE A 215 1.74 15.72 8.18
N ARG A 216 1.98 17.03 8.38
CA ARG A 216 1.77 18.06 7.35
C ARG A 216 2.61 17.84 6.11
N GLU A 217 3.86 17.42 6.26
CA GLU A 217 4.75 17.08 5.14
C GLU A 217 4.17 15.93 4.31
N ARG A 218 3.76 14.85 4.95
CA ARG A 218 3.16 13.68 4.28
C ARG A 218 1.85 14.01 3.62
N ALA A 219 1.03 14.82 4.26
CA ALA A 219 -0.21 15.31 3.66
C ALA A 219 0.06 16.14 2.39
N THR A 220 1.10 16.97 2.38
CA THR A 220 1.50 17.73 1.19
C THR A 220 1.86 16.80 0.03
N ILE A 221 2.65 15.77 0.29
CA ILE A 221 3.10 14.81 -0.72
C ILE A 221 1.91 14.00 -1.27
N VAL A 222 1.05 13.51 -0.38
CA VAL A 222 -0.17 12.76 -0.76
C VAL A 222 -1.13 13.64 -1.58
N GLN A 223 -1.32 14.89 -1.18
CA GLN A 223 -2.14 15.86 -1.92
C GLN A 223 -1.59 16.08 -3.33
N GLN A 224 -0.30 16.35 -3.47
CA GLN A 224 0.35 16.54 -4.77
C GLN A 224 0.19 15.31 -5.67
N ALA A 225 0.33 14.10 -5.11
CA ALA A 225 0.14 12.87 -5.86
C ALA A 225 -1.32 12.74 -6.35
N SER A 226 -2.30 13.13 -5.56
CA SER A 226 -3.71 13.06 -5.92
C SER A 226 -4.11 14.04 -7.03
N GLU A 227 -3.41 15.16 -7.16
CA GLU A 227 -3.65 16.16 -8.22
C GLU A 227 -3.39 15.61 -9.64
N ALA A 228 -2.63 14.53 -9.75
CA ALA A 228 -2.43 13.81 -11.01
C ALA A 228 -3.63 12.94 -11.44
N GLY A 229 -4.75 12.94 -10.70
CA GLY A 229 -5.98 12.22 -11.06
C GLY A 229 -5.94 10.71 -10.78
N ARG A 230 -4.98 10.23 -9.98
CA ARG A 230 -4.75 8.80 -9.73
C ARG A 230 -5.31 8.34 -8.39
N LEU A 231 -5.61 7.03 -8.28
CA LEU A 231 -5.86 6.43 -6.98
C LEU A 231 -4.58 6.49 -6.13
N THR A 232 -4.66 7.14 -4.99
CA THR A 232 -3.52 7.28 -4.08
C THR A 232 -3.77 6.51 -2.79
N MET A 233 -3.00 5.46 -2.54
CA MET A 233 -2.98 4.70 -1.28
C MET A 233 -1.91 5.27 -0.36
N ALA A 234 -2.29 5.71 0.85
CA ALA A 234 -1.39 6.17 1.90
C ALA A 234 -1.52 5.26 3.13
N VAL A 235 -0.59 4.33 3.27
CA VAL A 235 -0.62 3.29 4.30
C VAL A 235 0.37 3.61 5.41
N CYS A 236 -0.14 3.84 6.62
CA CYS A 236 0.70 3.93 7.81
C CYS A 236 1.07 2.51 8.27
N TYR A 237 2.35 2.20 8.18
CA TYR A 237 2.92 0.91 8.50
C TYR A 237 4.14 1.10 9.40
N GLY A 238 4.24 0.37 10.49
CA GLY A 238 5.35 0.51 11.41
C GLY A 238 5.65 -0.76 12.19
N LYS A 239 6.75 -0.72 12.92
CA LYS A 239 7.05 -1.73 13.94
C LYS A 239 6.02 -1.61 15.07
N LYS A 240 5.99 -2.58 15.99
CA LYS A 240 5.03 -2.63 17.12
C LYS A 240 5.05 -1.38 18.01
N ASP A 241 6.16 -0.64 18.01
CA ASP A 241 6.39 0.57 18.78
C ASP A 241 5.87 1.85 18.11
N VAL A 242 5.42 1.78 16.85
CA VAL A 242 4.86 2.92 16.12
C VAL A 242 3.34 2.95 16.22
N ASP A 243 2.77 4.12 16.55
CA ASP A 243 1.32 4.30 16.54
C ASP A 243 0.80 4.60 15.14
N THR A 244 0.59 3.52 14.37
CA THR A 244 0.14 3.61 12.98
C THR A 244 -1.31 4.08 12.88
N ALA A 245 -2.13 3.80 13.89
CA ALA A 245 -3.53 4.25 13.91
C ALA A 245 -3.63 5.77 14.14
N ASP A 246 -2.85 6.31 15.08
CA ASP A 246 -2.74 7.76 15.29
C ASP A 246 -2.26 8.47 14.03
N ALA A 247 -1.20 7.94 13.41
CA ALA A 247 -0.65 8.51 12.19
C ALA A 247 -1.69 8.56 11.05
N ALA A 248 -2.43 7.47 10.81
CA ALA A 248 -3.44 7.39 9.77
C ALA A 248 -4.60 8.37 10.02
N LEU A 249 -5.10 8.44 11.26
CA LEU A 249 -6.20 9.36 11.62
C LEU A 249 -5.79 10.84 11.48
N ARG A 250 -4.59 11.20 11.93
CA ARG A 250 -4.08 12.57 11.81
C ARG A 250 -3.79 12.95 10.37
N LEU A 251 -3.27 12.01 9.56
CA LEU A 251 -3.08 12.22 8.13
C LEU A 251 -4.41 12.45 7.42
N THR A 252 -5.44 11.65 7.73
CA THR A 252 -6.80 11.84 7.21
C THR A 252 -7.32 13.24 7.55
N ALA A 253 -7.30 13.62 8.82
CA ALA A 253 -7.77 14.93 9.27
C ALA A 253 -7.03 16.11 8.61
N GLU A 254 -5.71 16.00 8.44
CA GLU A 254 -4.91 17.03 7.78
C GLU A 254 -5.25 17.16 6.28
N LEU A 255 -5.47 16.02 5.58
CA LEU A 255 -5.88 16.02 4.18
C LEU A 255 -7.27 16.64 3.99
N GLU A 256 -8.23 16.26 4.83
CA GLU A 256 -9.59 16.83 4.82
C GLU A 256 -9.57 18.33 5.12
N HIS A 257 -8.75 18.78 6.09
CA HIS A 257 -8.54 20.20 6.38
C HIS A 257 -8.03 20.99 5.15
N ARG A 258 -7.26 20.35 4.29
CA ARG A 258 -6.77 20.92 3.02
C ARG A 258 -7.76 20.81 1.87
N GLY A 259 -8.97 20.29 2.10
CA GLY A 259 -9.98 20.07 1.07
C GLY A 259 -9.68 18.93 0.12
N VAL A 260 -8.86 17.95 0.55
CA VAL A 260 -8.65 16.69 -0.17
C VAL A 260 -9.70 15.68 0.29
N ALA A 261 -10.49 15.17 -0.65
CA ALA A 261 -11.45 14.11 -0.35
C ALA A 261 -10.70 12.80 -0.04
N VAL A 262 -10.94 12.26 1.15
CA VAL A 262 -10.41 10.97 1.60
C VAL A 262 -11.53 9.95 1.65
N GLY A 263 -11.46 8.91 0.78
CA GLY A 263 -12.47 7.86 0.71
C GLY A 263 -13.07 7.60 -0.65
#